data_bea9440235f9a9d8a5fea66f56fc304d
#
_entry.id   bea9440235f9a9d8a5fea66f56fc304d
#
_cell.length_a   1.000
_cell.length_b   1.000
_cell.length_c   1.000
_cell.angle_alpha   90.00
_cell.angle_beta   90.00
_cell.angle_gamma   90.00
#
_symmetry.space_group_name_H-M   'P 1'
#
loop_
_entity.id
_entity.type
_entity.pdbx_description
1 polymer ?
#
loop_
_entity_poly.entity_id
_entity_poly.type
_entity_poly.pdbx_seq_one_letter_code
_entity_poly.pdbx_strand_id
1 'polypeptide(L)'
;MGEFDMYRQAGTTPNFTDIARRYGMNRHTVAKYWKAGGQVEDARRCRPSGLDRHREVIEAKAQLPGATKRGIYEYLIDRCYAGEEPPAYNTLTKWMRRNGIECGRPPEGPEPHPRFETAPGEQMQFDWKESLRMADAEGEVFEFNVFSATLGYSRLHRFVYSRTRTEDDVMACLLAVMAANGGTARTLVTDNMSSIVSSSASGRRVSARFARFAAAAGFELELARPRSPQTKGKVESSNRFLSRLAVYEGDFRGEEGLVAAIARI
;
A
#
# COMPACT_ATOMS: atom_id res chain seq x y z
N MET A 1 18.83 -30.62 -33.62
CA MET A 1 19.22 -29.83 -34.79
C MET A 1 17.98 -29.20 -35.36
N GLY A 2 17.91 -27.86 -35.42
CA GLY A 2 16.73 -27.18 -35.90
C GLY A 2 16.60 -27.28 -37.43
N GLU A 3 15.38 -27.22 -37.97
CA GLU A 3 15.12 -27.32 -39.41
C GLU A 3 15.96 -26.30 -40.22
N PHE A 4 16.19 -25.10 -39.68
CA PHE A 4 17.05 -24.07 -40.32
C PHE A 4 18.53 -24.50 -40.44
N ASP A 5 19.03 -25.33 -39.51
CA ASP A 5 20.43 -25.76 -39.55
C ASP A 5 20.68 -26.71 -40.71
N MET A 6 19.70 -27.53 -41.11
CA MET A 6 19.80 -28.39 -42.27
C MET A 6 19.93 -27.56 -43.58
N TYR A 7 19.11 -26.51 -43.73
CA TYR A 7 19.19 -25.63 -44.91
C TYR A 7 20.50 -24.84 -44.97
N ARG A 8 21.04 -24.44 -43.79
CA ARG A 8 22.34 -23.74 -43.75
C ARG A 8 23.49 -24.68 -44.09
N GLN A 9 23.46 -25.89 -43.59
CA GLN A 9 24.49 -26.91 -43.96
C GLN A 9 24.45 -27.29 -45.43
N ALA A 10 23.26 -27.34 -46.01
CA ALA A 10 23.08 -27.58 -47.44
C ALA A 10 23.36 -26.34 -48.34
N GLY A 11 23.67 -25.20 -47.75
CA GLY A 11 23.88 -23.93 -48.52
C GLY A 11 22.66 -23.46 -49.25
N THR A 12 21.45 -23.86 -48.86
CA THR A 12 20.19 -23.54 -49.55
C THR A 12 19.29 -22.64 -48.70
N THR A 13 18.50 -21.82 -49.41
CA THR A 13 17.51 -20.99 -48.69
C THR A 13 16.16 -21.69 -48.65
N PRO A 14 15.55 -21.84 -47.47
CA PRO A 14 14.27 -22.52 -47.34
C PRO A 14 13.10 -21.72 -47.94
N ASN A 15 12.08 -22.44 -48.39
CA ASN A 15 10.82 -21.78 -48.75
C ASN A 15 10.06 -21.33 -47.48
N PHE A 16 10.13 -20.04 -47.18
CA PHE A 16 9.51 -19.47 -45.98
C PHE A 16 7.99 -19.65 -45.94
N THR A 17 7.32 -19.74 -47.10
CA THR A 17 5.88 -19.97 -47.19
C THR A 17 5.51 -21.38 -46.72
N ASP A 18 6.29 -22.38 -47.10
CA ASP A 18 6.04 -23.77 -46.74
C ASP A 18 6.32 -24.01 -45.24
N ILE A 19 7.41 -23.43 -44.74
CA ILE A 19 7.70 -23.48 -43.29
C ILE A 19 6.62 -22.76 -42.50
N ALA A 20 6.18 -21.57 -42.94
CA ALA A 20 5.11 -20.82 -42.28
C ALA A 20 3.82 -21.62 -42.21
N ARG A 21 3.44 -22.34 -43.26
CA ARG A 21 2.25 -23.17 -43.32
C ARG A 21 2.36 -24.36 -42.35
N ARG A 22 3.53 -25.03 -42.31
CA ARG A 22 3.75 -26.18 -41.44
C ARG A 22 3.71 -25.84 -39.96
N TYR A 23 4.22 -24.67 -39.58
CA TYR A 23 4.29 -24.25 -38.16
C TYR A 23 3.18 -23.27 -37.75
N GLY A 24 2.20 -22.99 -38.62
CA GLY A 24 1.11 -22.04 -38.30
C GLY A 24 1.60 -20.59 -38.07
N MET A 25 2.70 -20.20 -38.71
CA MET A 25 3.35 -18.92 -38.48
C MET A 25 3.18 -17.98 -39.68
N ASN A 26 3.42 -16.69 -39.51
CA ASN A 26 3.50 -15.74 -40.63
C ASN A 26 4.85 -15.90 -41.34
N ARG A 27 4.86 -15.87 -42.69
CA ARG A 27 6.07 -16.02 -43.50
C ARG A 27 7.15 -14.97 -43.15
N HIS A 28 6.74 -13.74 -42.81
CA HIS A 28 7.67 -12.69 -42.41
C HIS A 28 8.33 -13.01 -41.06
N THR A 29 7.62 -13.67 -40.15
CA THR A 29 8.18 -14.17 -38.92
C THR A 29 9.22 -15.26 -39.15
N VAL A 30 8.95 -16.21 -40.04
CA VAL A 30 9.91 -17.26 -40.43
C VAL A 30 11.17 -16.66 -41.06
N ALA A 31 11.01 -15.71 -42.00
CA ALA A 31 12.14 -15.02 -42.60
C ALA A 31 12.98 -14.22 -41.58
N LYS A 32 12.33 -13.62 -40.57
CA LYS A 32 13.02 -12.93 -39.49
C LYS A 32 13.86 -13.90 -38.65
N TYR A 33 13.32 -15.06 -38.30
CA TYR A 33 14.05 -16.11 -37.57
C TYR A 33 15.22 -16.66 -38.40
N TRP A 34 15.03 -16.88 -39.70
CA TRP A 34 16.11 -17.30 -40.61
C TRP A 34 17.28 -16.31 -40.59
N LYS A 35 16.99 -15.01 -40.81
CA LYS A 35 18.00 -13.95 -40.80
C LYS A 35 18.73 -13.80 -39.45
N ALA A 36 18.03 -14.03 -38.36
CA ALA A 36 18.58 -13.90 -37.01
C ALA A 36 19.29 -15.14 -36.48
N GLY A 37 19.54 -16.13 -37.29
CA GLY A 37 20.26 -17.34 -36.84
C GLY A 37 19.43 -18.32 -36.05
N GLY A 38 18.08 -18.18 -36.07
CA GLY A 38 17.16 -19.07 -35.33
C GLY A 38 16.70 -18.50 -33.99
N GLN A 39 17.39 -17.49 -33.46
CA GLN A 39 16.98 -16.79 -32.24
C GLN A 39 16.68 -15.33 -32.58
N VAL A 40 15.48 -14.89 -32.27
CA VAL A 40 15.10 -13.49 -32.44
C VAL A 40 14.90 -12.92 -31.04
N GLU A 41 15.74 -11.98 -30.65
CA GLU A 41 15.52 -11.20 -29.46
C GLU A 41 14.22 -10.40 -29.61
N ASP A 42 13.36 -10.48 -28.59
CA ASP A 42 12.14 -9.67 -28.55
C ASP A 42 12.52 -8.21 -28.28
N ALA A 43 12.58 -7.42 -29.36
CA ALA A 43 12.89 -6.00 -29.29
C ALA A 43 11.95 -5.20 -28.36
N ARG A 44 10.79 -5.79 -27.99
CA ARG A 44 9.89 -5.21 -26.97
C ARG A 44 10.47 -5.29 -25.58
N ARG A 45 11.34 -6.29 -25.31
CA ARG A 45 12.04 -6.44 -24.03
C ARG A 45 13.16 -5.43 -23.84
N CYS A 46 13.74 -4.92 -24.93
CA CYS A 46 14.88 -4.01 -24.92
C CYS A 46 14.47 -2.53 -25.03
N ARG A 47 13.16 -2.21 -25.08
CA ARG A 47 12.74 -0.81 -25.13
C ARG A 47 12.97 -0.15 -23.77
N PRO A 48 13.68 1.00 -23.73
CA PRO A 48 13.83 1.78 -22.53
C PRO A 48 12.45 2.13 -21.93
N SER A 49 12.33 2.04 -20.64
CA SER A 49 11.14 2.45 -19.89
C SER A 49 11.41 3.79 -19.22
N GLY A 50 10.43 4.68 -19.15
CA GLY A 50 10.53 5.89 -18.34
C GLY A 50 10.83 5.63 -16.86
N LEU A 51 10.61 4.40 -16.38
CA LEU A 51 10.97 3.95 -15.03
C LEU A 51 12.46 3.62 -14.87
N ASP A 52 13.21 3.43 -15.97
CA ASP A 52 14.63 3.07 -15.89
C ASP A 52 15.45 4.18 -15.25
N ARG A 53 15.05 5.45 -15.41
CA ARG A 53 15.69 6.61 -14.75
C ARG A 53 15.53 6.61 -13.23
N HIS A 54 14.54 5.87 -12.70
CA HIS A 54 14.23 5.76 -11.26
C HIS A 54 14.59 4.38 -10.69
N ARG A 55 15.37 3.58 -11.43
CA ARG A 55 15.72 2.20 -11.04
C ARG A 55 16.31 2.14 -9.64
N GLU A 56 17.32 2.94 -9.35
CA GLU A 56 18.01 2.94 -8.06
C GLU A 56 17.07 3.28 -6.91
N VAL A 57 16.18 4.26 -7.10
CA VAL A 57 15.18 4.63 -6.11
C VAL A 57 14.21 3.48 -5.87
N ILE A 58 13.68 2.85 -6.94
CA ILE A 58 12.74 1.73 -6.82
C ILE A 58 13.40 0.54 -6.11
N GLU A 59 14.63 0.20 -6.46
CA GLU A 59 15.38 -0.89 -5.83
C GLU A 59 15.64 -0.61 -4.35
N ALA A 60 16.12 0.60 -4.00
CA ALA A 60 16.35 1.00 -2.62
C ALA A 60 15.07 0.92 -1.77
N LYS A 61 13.95 1.46 -2.30
CA LYS A 61 12.66 1.42 -1.58
C LYS A 61 12.08 0.01 -1.46
N ALA A 62 12.32 -0.87 -2.44
CA ALA A 62 11.88 -2.26 -2.38
C ALA A 62 12.59 -3.09 -1.29
N GLN A 63 13.82 -2.68 -0.88
CA GLN A 63 14.57 -3.33 0.19
C GLN A 63 14.09 -2.95 1.60
N LEU A 64 13.31 -1.88 1.74
CA LEU A 64 12.84 -1.44 3.05
C LEU A 64 11.86 -2.46 3.67
N PRO A 65 11.99 -2.77 4.95
CA PRO A 65 11.07 -3.67 5.64
C PRO A 65 9.62 -3.18 5.53
N GLY A 66 8.72 -4.04 5.08
CA GLY A 66 7.31 -3.71 4.93
C GLY A 66 6.94 -2.86 3.71
N ALA A 67 7.90 -2.51 2.85
CA ALA A 67 7.63 -1.79 1.61
C ALA A 67 6.69 -2.58 0.70
N THR A 68 5.76 -1.88 0.06
CA THR A 68 4.80 -2.47 -0.88
C THR A 68 4.93 -1.80 -2.25
N LYS A 69 4.61 -2.54 -3.32
CA LYS A 69 4.61 -1.98 -4.69
C LYS A 69 3.70 -0.75 -4.80
N ARG A 70 2.61 -0.72 -4.04
CA ARG A 70 1.70 0.43 -4.01
C ARG A 70 2.32 1.63 -3.30
N GLY A 71 3.00 1.41 -2.17
CA GLY A 71 3.75 2.46 -1.48
C GLY A 71 4.84 3.06 -2.35
N ILE A 72 5.63 2.21 -3.04
CA ILE A 72 6.65 2.68 -3.99
C ILE A 72 6.02 3.52 -5.11
N TYR A 73 4.89 3.09 -5.65
CA TYR A 73 4.18 3.84 -6.70
C TYR A 73 3.76 5.24 -6.23
N GLU A 74 3.17 5.34 -5.05
CA GLU A 74 2.75 6.62 -4.46
C GLU A 74 3.94 7.52 -4.14
N TYR A 75 5.04 6.94 -3.63
CA TYR A 75 6.30 7.64 -3.44
C TYR A 75 6.85 8.22 -4.76
N LEU A 76 6.84 7.43 -5.84
CA LEU A 76 7.30 7.92 -7.13
C LEU A 76 6.47 9.10 -7.62
N ILE A 77 5.14 9.05 -7.49
CA ILE A 77 4.26 10.17 -7.85
C ILE A 77 4.64 11.42 -7.04
N ASP A 78 4.82 11.26 -5.74
CA ASP A 78 5.10 12.37 -4.84
C ASP A 78 6.48 13.01 -5.04
N ARG A 79 7.52 12.18 -5.24
CA ARG A 79 8.92 12.64 -5.22
C ARG A 79 9.60 12.68 -6.58
N CYS A 80 9.21 11.81 -7.50
CA CYS A 80 9.93 11.65 -8.76
C CYS A 80 9.17 12.20 -9.97
N TYR A 81 7.85 12.28 -9.89
CA TYR A 81 6.99 12.77 -10.98
C TYR A 81 6.26 14.07 -10.61
N ALA A 82 6.77 14.85 -9.66
CA ALA A 82 6.18 16.14 -9.29
C ALA A 82 6.06 17.06 -10.52
N GLY A 83 4.82 17.25 -11.03
CA GLY A 83 4.55 18.06 -12.24
C GLY A 83 4.66 17.31 -13.58
N GLU A 84 5.00 16.03 -13.57
CA GLU A 84 4.98 15.15 -14.76
C GLU A 84 3.85 14.11 -14.64
N GLU A 85 3.38 13.60 -15.78
CA GLU A 85 2.41 12.51 -15.80
C GLU A 85 3.10 11.18 -15.39
N PRO A 86 2.73 10.57 -14.27
CA PRO A 86 3.34 9.32 -13.83
C PRO A 86 2.85 8.15 -14.69
N PRO A 87 3.66 7.09 -14.87
CA PRO A 87 3.21 5.88 -15.54
C PRO A 87 2.10 5.20 -14.71
N ALA A 88 1.20 4.47 -15.36
CA ALA A 88 0.17 3.72 -14.67
C ALA A 88 0.77 2.69 -13.67
N TYR A 89 0.10 2.43 -12.57
CA TYR A 89 0.52 1.44 -11.55
C TYR A 89 0.86 0.07 -12.15
N ASN A 90 0.06 -0.39 -13.12
CA ASN A 90 0.32 -1.65 -13.81
C ASN A 90 1.64 -1.64 -14.60
N THR A 91 2.08 -0.47 -15.06
CA THR A 91 3.38 -0.32 -15.74
C THR A 91 4.53 -0.53 -14.76
N LEU A 92 4.45 0.07 -13.57
CA LEU A 92 5.44 -0.15 -12.51
C LEU A 92 5.49 -1.63 -12.10
N THR A 93 4.36 -2.26 -11.83
CA THR A 93 4.33 -3.66 -11.38
C THR A 93 4.90 -4.64 -12.43
N LYS A 94 4.60 -4.41 -13.71
CA LYS A 94 5.18 -5.19 -14.82
C LYS A 94 6.68 -4.94 -14.96
N TRP A 95 7.10 -3.69 -14.82
CA TRP A 95 8.50 -3.30 -14.88
C TRP A 95 9.31 -3.92 -13.74
N MET A 96 8.85 -3.83 -12.49
CA MET A 96 9.48 -4.45 -11.33
C MET A 96 9.62 -5.96 -11.52
N ARG A 97 8.54 -6.65 -11.96
CA ARG A 97 8.58 -8.10 -12.24
C ARG A 97 9.61 -8.45 -13.33
N ARG A 98 9.69 -7.66 -14.41
CA ARG A 98 10.65 -7.87 -15.50
C ARG A 98 12.10 -7.71 -15.04
N ASN A 99 12.35 -6.83 -14.08
CA ASN A 99 13.68 -6.55 -13.53
C ASN A 99 14.01 -7.38 -12.28
N GLY A 100 13.15 -8.33 -11.88
CA GLY A 100 13.39 -9.19 -10.71
C GLY A 100 13.32 -8.45 -9.37
N ILE A 101 12.67 -7.27 -9.31
CA ILE A 101 12.56 -6.47 -8.09
C ILE A 101 11.31 -6.94 -7.33
N GLU A 102 11.54 -7.53 -6.17
CA GLU A 102 10.49 -7.96 -5.26
C GLU A 102 10.47 -7.07 -4.02
N CYS A 103 9.27 -6.71 -3.58
CA CYS A 103 9.08 -6.11 -2.26
C CYS A 103 8.95 -7.22 -1.22
N GLY A 104 9.27 -6.92 0.04
CA GLY A 104 9.10 -7.83 1.15
C GLY A 104 7.71 -8.50 1.09
N ARG A 105 7.67 -9.83 1.21
CA ARG A 105 6.44 -10.61 1.11
C ARG A 105 5.50 -10.19 2.24
N PRO A 106 4.25 -9.77 1.97
CA PRO A 106 3.31 -9.60 3.05
C PRO A 106 3.13 -10.97 3.74
N PRO A 107 2.98 -11.01 5.07
CA PRO A 107 2.64 -12.25 5.76
C PRO A 107 1.39 -12.86 5.13
N GLU A 108 1.30 -14.18 5.08
CA GLU A 108 0.10 -14.89 4.61
C GLU A 108 -1.10 -14.30 5.36
N GLY A 109 -2.06 -13.78 4.59
CA GLY A 109 -3.22 -13.12 5.17
C GLY A 109 -4.10 -14.14 5.90
N PRO A 110 -4.79 -13.72 6.96
CA PRO A 110 -5.76 -14.58 7.64
C PRO A 110 -6.88 -15.02 6.67
N GLU A 111 -7.52 -16.15 7.00
CA GLU A 111 -8.67 -16.67 6.24
C GLU A 111 -9.74 -15.60 6.02
N PRO A 112 -10.43 -15.62 4.86
CA PRO A 112 -11.45 -14.61 4.56
C PRO A 112 -12.62 -14.74 5.55
N HIS A 113 -12.79 -13.70 6.36
CA HIS A 113 -13.94 -13.59 7.26
C HIS A 113 -15.14 -12.91 6.57
N PRO A 114 -16.39 -13.25 6.96
CA PRO A 114 -17.58 -12.57 6.45
C PRO A 114 -17.47 -11.05 6.62
N ARG A 115 -17.70 -10.31 5.54
CA ARG A 115 -17.67 -8.84 5.61
C ARG A 115 -18.97 -8.34 6.22
N PHE A 116 -18.85 -7.57 7.29
CA PHE A 116 -19.97 -6.80 7.83
C PHE A 116 -20.06 -5.48 7.05
N GLU A 117 -21.17 -5.30 6.34
CA GLU A 117 -21.45 -4.06 5.65
C GLU A 117 -22.24 -3.13 6.57
N THR A 118 -21.91 -1.85 6.57
CA THR A 118 -22.57 -0.78 7.32
C THR A 118 -23.10 0.27 6.35
N ALA A 119 -24.18 0.96 6.67
CA ALA A 119 -24.69 2.04 5.85
C ALA A 119 -23.75 3.27 5.84
N PRO A 120 -23.84 4.17 4.84
CA PRO A 120 -23.10 5.41 4.83
C PRO A 120 -23.34 6.23 6.11
N GLY A 121 -22.24 6.72 6.74
CA GLY A 121 -22.31 7.50 7.97
C GLY A 121 -22.71 6.74 9.23
N GLU A 122 -22.93 5.44 9.14
CA GLU A 122 -23.37 4.63 10.28
C GLU A 122 -22.25 4.36 11.27
N GLN A 123 -21.07 3.89 10.78
CA GLN A 123 -20.00 3.44 11.65
C GLN A 123 -18.63 3.93 11.19
N MET A 124 -17.79 4.28 12.15
CA MET A 124 -16.36 4.49 11.99
C MET A 124 -15.61 3.70 13.07
N GLN A 125 -14.53 3.04 12.70
CA GLN A 125 -13.65 2.35 13.64
C GLN A 125 -12.38 3.14 13.81
N PHE A 126 -11.83 3.21 15.03
CA PHE A 126 -10.55 3.83 15.30
C PHE A 126 -9.70 3.00 16.25
N ASP A 127 -8.37 3.12 16.06
CA ASP A 127 -7.38 2.37 16.81
C ASP A 127 -6.01 3.06 16.76
N TRP A 128 -5.11 2.67 17.68
CA TRP A 128 -3.72 3.09 17.66
C TRP A 128 -2.81 2.07 16.99
N LYS A 129 -1.90 2.53 16.15
CA LYS A 129 -0.67 1.82 15.83
C LYS A 129 0.44 2.43 16.68
N GLU A 130 0.92 1.65 17.62
CA GLU A 130 1.77 2.11 18.71
C GLU A 130 3.24 1.90 18.41
N SER A 131 4.08 2.74 19.04
CA SER A 131 5.54 2.59 19.12
C SER A 131 6.21 2.37 17.77
N LEU A 132 5.79 3.13 16.76
CA LEU A 132 6.45 3.16 15.48
C LEU A 132 7.77 3.92 15.60
N ARG A 133 8.77 3.48 14.84
CA ARG A 133 10.08 4.13 14.81
C ARG A 133 10.50 4.32 13.37
N MET A 134 10.95 5.53 13.04
CA MET A 134 11.50 5.87 11.73
C MET A 134 12.65 6.86 11.91
N ALA A 135 13.68 6.72 11.08
CA ALA A 135 14.76 7.68 10.99
C ALA A 135 14.46 8.71 9.90
N ASP A 136 14.84 9.96 10.12
CA ASP A 136 14.78 11.00 9.10
C ASP A 136 16.05 11.02 8.20
N ALA A 137 16.12 11.99 7.29
CA ALA A 137 17.25 12.16 6.37
C ALA A 137 18.57 12.49 7.06
N GLU A 138 18.54 13.03 8.26
CA GLU A 138 19.68 13.35 9.11
C GLU A 138 20.06 12.18 10.04
N GLY A 139 19.28 11.08 10.06
CA GLY A 139 19.50 9.92 10.91
C GLY A 139 18.88 10.08 12.32
N GLU A 140 18.11 11.14 12.57
CA GLU A 140 17.39 11.29 13.83
C GLU A 140 16.23 10.30 13.88
N VAL A 141 16.11 9.52 14.98
CA VAL A 141 15.08 8.50 15.15
C VAL A 141 13.90 9.07 15.90
N PHE A 142 12.74 9.03 15.26
CA PHE A 142 11.45 9.41 15.84
C PHE A 142 10.72 8.17 16.33
N GLU A 143 10.27 8.20 17.58
CA GLU A 143 9.32 7.24 18.13
C GLU A 143 7.95 7.91 18.25
N PHE A 144 6.92 7.31 17.65
CA PHE A 144 5.61 7.94 17.52
C PHE A 144 4.50 6.90 17.45
N ASN A 145 3.28 7.39 17.48
CA ASN A 145 2.08 6.58 17.31
C ASN A 145 1.26 7.14 16.14
N VAL A 146 0.50 6.28 15.48
CA VAL A 146 -0.45 6.69 14.45
C VAL A 146 -1.85 6.32 14.88
N PHE A 147 -2.70 7.33 14.98
CA PHE A 147 -4.13 7.14 15.14
C PHE A 147 -4.72 6.80 13.79
N SER A 148 -5.41 5.68 13.69
CA SER A 148 -6.07 5.24 12.47
C SER A 148 -7.57 5.26 12.64
N ALA A 149 -8.30 5.85 11.70
CA ALA A 149 -9.75 5.84 11.65
C ALA A 149 -10.22 5.32 10.30
N THR A 150 -11.22 4.44 10.29
CA THR A 150 -11.73 3.79 9.09
C THR A 150 -13.24 3.89 9.04
N LEU A 151 -13.78 4.50 8.00
CA LEU A 151 -15.22 4.54 7.75
C LEU A 151 -15.74 3.16 7.35
N GLY A 152 -16.82 2.73 7.96
CA GLY A 152 -17.35 1.38 7.81
C GLY A 152 -17.85 1.08 6.39
N TYR A 153 -18.49 2.04 5.71
CA TYR A 153 -19.04 1.91 4.37
C TYR A 153 -17.98 2.11 3.27
N SER A 154 -17.39 3.31 3.21
CA SER A 154 -16.47 3.67 2.13
C SER A 154 -15.10 3.03 2.25
N ARG A 155 -14.75 2.50 3.42
CA ARG A 155 -13.40 2.00 3.76
C ARG A 155 -12.33 3.09 3.67
N LEU A 156 -12.73 4.35 3.71
CA LEU A 156 -11.80 5.46 3.76
C LEU A 156 -11.01 5.40 5.07
N HIS A 157 -9.69 5.40 4.94
CA HIS A 157 -8.77 5.46 6.07
C HIS A 157 -8.29 6.90 6.27
N ARG A 158 -8.10 7.27 7.54
CA ARG A 158 -7.44 8.50 7.96
C ARG A 158 -6.39 8.15 8.99
N PHE A 159 -5.22 8.73 8.82
CA PHE A 159 -4.08 8.53 9.72
C PHE A 159 -3.67 9.87 10.30
N VAL A 160 -3.49 9.92 11.62
CA VAL A 160 -3.07 11.12 12.34
C VAL A 160 -1.88 10.77 13.21
N TYR A 161 -0.82 11.55 13.10
CA TYR A 161 0.36 11.45 13.95
C TYR A 161 0.06 11.83 15.39
N SER A 162 0.68 11.13 16.34
CA SER A 162 0.71 11.55 17.74
C SER A 162 1.99 11.09 18.43
N ARG A 163 2.55 11.93 19.29
CA ARG A 163 3.68 11.54 20.14
C ARG A 163 3.23 10.63 21.28
N THR A 164 2.07 10.89 21.83
CA THR A 164 1.53 10.17 22.98
C THR A 164 0.15 9.59 22.67
N ARG A 165 -0.46 8.92 23.62
CA ARG A 165 -1.77 8.26 23.43
C ARG A 165 -2.68 8.57 24.61
N THR A 166 -2.63 9.78 25.10
CA THR A 166 -3.50 10.26 26.17
C THR A 166 -4.93 10.39 25.71
N GLU A 167 -5.85 10.60 26.64
CA GLU A 167 -7.24 10.91 26.32
C GLU A 167 -7.36 12.18 25.45
N ASP A 168 -6.51 13.19 25.72
CA ASP A 168 -6.45 14.41 24.94
C ASP A 168 -6.02 14.14 23.49
N ASP A 169 -5.04 13.25 23.29
CA ASP A 169 -4.60 12.88 21.94
C ASP A 169 -5.71 12.17 21.18
N VAL A 170 -6.46 11.27 21.81
CA VAL A 170 -7.60 10.60 21.17
C VAL A 170 -8.63 11.62 20.73
N MET A 171 -9.00 12.57 21.58
CA MET A 171 -9.98 13.60 21.23
C MET A 171 -9.47 14.52 20.12
N ALA A 172 -8.21 14.96 20.17
CA ALA A 172 -7.59 15.79 19.13
C ALA A 172 -7.53 15.06 17.78
N CYS A 173 -7.11 13.80 17.76
CA CYS A 173 -7.08 12.97 16.55
C CYS A 173 -8.48 12.76 15.96
N LEU A 174 -9.50 12.49 16.81
CA LEU A 174 -10.88 12.40 16.36
C LEU A 174 -11.38 13.69 15.74
N LEU A 175 -11.11 14.85 16.35
CA LEU A 175 -11.47 16.16 15.78
C LEU A 175 -10.81 16.38 14.43
N ALA A 176 -9.52 16.03 14.28
CA ALA A 176 -8.82 16.13 13.00
C ALA A 176 -9.46 15.24 11.93
N VAL A 177 -9.82 14.01 12.28
CA VAL A 177 -10.52 13.06 11.39
C VAL A 177 -11.89 13.57 10.99
N MET A 178 -12.68 14.09 11.95
CA MET A 178 -14.00 14.66 11.70
C MET A 178 -13.92 15.88 10.77
N ALA A 179 -12.96 16.77 11.01
CA ALA A 179 -12.72 17.92 10.15
C ALA A 179 -12.37 17.50 8.72
N ALA A 180 -11.47 16.50 8.55
CA ALA A 180 -11.06 16.00 7.25
C ALA A 180 -12.19 15.25 6.50
N ASN A 181 -13.16 14.68 7.23
CA ASN A 181 -14.31 13.98 6.65
C ASN A 181 -15.54 14.87 6.44
N GLY A 182 -15.53 16.09 6.97
CA GLY A 182 -16.69 16.99 6.97
C GLY A 182 -17.79 16.59 7.97
N GLY A 183 -17.47 15.75 8.96
CA GLY A 183 -18.42 15.27 9.97
C GLY A 183 -17.99 13.97 10.64
N THR A 184 -18.90 13.40 11.43
CA THR A 184 -18.68 12.14 12.14
C THR A 184 -19.66 11.06 11.70
N ALA A 185 -19.33 9.78 11.96
CA ALA A 185 -20.30 8.68 11.88
C ALA A 185 -21.17 8.66 13.16
N ARG A 186 -22.35 8.05 13.06
CA ARG A 186 -23.26 7.89 14.20
C ARG A 186 -22.60 7.12 15.34
N THR A 187 -21.92 6.03 15.01
CA THR A 187 -21.29 5.14 15.99
C THR A 187 -19.79 5.06 15.72
N LEU A 188 -19.00 5.35 16.74
CA LEU A 188 -17.56 5.14 16.73
C LEU A 188 -17.23 3.88 17.51
N VAL A 189 -16.49 2.97 16.89
CA VAL A 189 -16.11 1.68 17.49
C VAL A 189 -14.61 1.66 17.76
N THR A 190 -14.25 1.29 18.97
CA THR A 190 -12.85 1.03 19.35
C THR A 190 -12.76 -0.20 20.23
N ASP A 191 -11.56 -0.72 20.42
CA ASP A 191 -11.33 -1.75 21.43
C ASP A 191 -11.15 -1.13 22.84
N ASN A 192 -10.62 -1.89 23.79
CA ASN A 192 -10.44 -1.43 25.18
C ASN A 192 -9.23 -0.49 25.31
N MET A 193 -9.26 0.63 24.65
CA MET A 193 -8.21 1.64 24.69
C MET A 193 -8.09 2.23 26.10
N SER A 194 -6.98 1.94 26.78
CA SER A 194 -6.77 2.31 28.20
C SER A 194 -6.78 3.83 28.45
N SER A 195 -6.55 4.64 27.44
CA SER A 195 -6.61 6.09 27.53
C SER A 195 -8.03 6.64 27.77
N ILE A 196 -9.06 5.93 27.33
CA ILE A 196 -10.46 6.37 27.44
C ILE A 196 -11.36 5.36 28.18
N VAL A 197 -10.87 4.13 28.41
CA VAL A 197 -11.63 3.06 29.06
C VAL A 197 -10.87 2.54 30.26
N SER A 198 -11.49 2.56 31.43
CA SER A 198 -11.01 1.87 32.62
C SER A 198 -11.73 0.54 32.78
N SER A 199 -10.98 -0.50 33.19
CA SER A 199 -11.52 -1.83 33.49
C SER A 199 -11.48 -2.06 35.01
N SER A 200 -12.60 -2.47 35.59
CA SER A 200 -12.73 -2.81 37.02
C SER A 200 -13.50 -4.11 37.21
N ALA A 201 -13.58 -4.60 38.42
CA ALA A 201 -14.38 -5.79 38.73
C ALA A 201 -15.88 -5.61 38.38
N SER A 202 -16.37 -4.37 38.33
CA SER A 202 -17.75 -4.03 37.95
C SER A 202 -17.93 -3.87 36.42
N GLY A 203 -16.88 -4.09 35.62
CA GLY A 203 -16.93 -4.00 34.17
C GLY A 203 -16.08 -2.86 33.59
N ARG A 204 -16.30 -2.59 32.31
CA ARG A 204 -15.62 -1.52 31.54
C ARG A 204 -16.39 -0.22 31.67
N ARG A 205 -15.68 0.87 31.93
CA ARG A 205 -16.28 2.20 32.05
C ARG A 205 -15.52 3.20 31.21
N VAL A 206 -16.21 3.89 30.33
CA VAL A 206 -15.67 5.02 29.56
C VAL A 206 -15.45 6.21 30.50
N SER A 207 -14.37 6.98 30.30
CA SER A 207 -14.10 8.17 31.10
C SER A 207 -15.24 9.17 30.95
N ALA A 208 -15.59 9.85 32.06
CA ALA A 208 -16.66 10.85 32.06
C ALA A 208 -16.35 12.05 31.13
N ARG A 209 -15.06 12.35 30.94
CA ARG A 209 -14.61 13.41 30.06
C ARG A 209 -14.81 13.02 28.59
N PHE A 210 -14.41 11.81 28.21
CA PHE A 210 -14.62 11.30 26.86
C PHE A 210 -16.11 11.12 26.54
N ALA A 211 -16.91 10.67 27.48
CA ALA A 211 -18.36 10.56 27.31
C ALA A 211 -19.02 11.95 27.01
N ARG A 212 -18.58 13.00 27.71
CA ARG A 212 -19.04 14.37 27.42
C ARG A 212 -18.59 14.85 26.04
N PHE A 213 -17.36 14.54 25.64
CA PHE A 213 -16.84 14.84 24.31
C PHE A 213 -17.68 14.14 23.23
N ALA A 214 -17.95 12.84 23.38
CA ALA A 214 -18.77 12.07 22.45
C ALA A 214 -20.18 12.67 22.28
N ALA A 215 -20.82 13.05 23.41
CA ALA A 215 -22.13 13.69 23.38
C ALA A 215 -22.08 15.07 22.67
N ALA A 216 -21.06 15.87 22.93
CA ALA A 216 -20.88 17.18 22.30
C ALA A 216 -20.58 17.06 20.80
N ALA A 217 -19.81 16.05 20.39
CA ALA A 217 -19.48 15.76 19.00
C ALA A 217 -20.60 15.01 18.23
N GLY A 218 -21.63 14.54 18.92
CA GLY A 218 -22.82 13.93 18.33
C GLY A 218 -22.64 12.49 17.87
N PHE A 219 -21.79 11.69 18.53
CA PHE A 219 -21.62 10.26 18.22
C PHE A 219 -21.80 9.36 19.44
N GLU A 220 -22.15 8.11 19.18
CA GLU A 220 -22.19 7.05 20.18
C GLU A 220 -20.88 6.28 20.17
N LEU A 221 -20.33 5.97 21.36
CA LEU A 221 -19.14 5.12 21.49
C LEU A 221 -19.55 3.67 21.76
N GLU A 222 -19.09 2.77 20.90
CA GLU A 222 -19.23 1.32 21.06
C GLU A 222 -17.86 0.70 21.35
N LEU A 223 -17.79 -0.07 22.46
CA LEU A 223 -16.59 -0.84 22.78
C LEU A 223 -16.69 -2.23 22.17
N ALA A 224 -15.74 -2.57 21.31
CA ALA A 224 -15.66 -3.87 20.67
C ALA A 224 -15.67 -5.00 21.71
N ARG A 225 -16.39 -6.08 21.43
CA ARG A 225 -16.43 -7.25 22.30
C ARG A 225 -15.07 -7.96 22.23
N PRO A 226 -14.50 -8.38 23.38
CA PRO A 226 -13.29 -9.18 23.40
C PRO A 226 -13.46 -10.44 22.54
N ARG A 227 -12.45 -10.78 21.73
CA ARG A 227 -12.42 -11.97 20.85
C ARG A 227 -13.50 -12.01 19.77
N SER A 228 -14.00 -10.88 19.30
CA SER A 228 -14.92 -10.83 18.15
C SER A 228 -14.11 -10.69 16.84
N PRO A 229 -13.98 -11.76 16.03
CA PRO A 229 -13.18 -11.72 14.79
C PRO A 229 -13.71 -10.71 13.77
N GLN A 230 -14.99 -10.40 13.86
CA GLN A 230 -15.71 -9.52 12.92
C GLN A 230 -15.25 -8.05 13.00
N THR A 231 -14.74 -7.61 14.16
CA THR A 231 -14.20 -6.27 14.36
C THR A 231 -12.75 -6.15 13.85
N LYS A 232 -11.97 -7.24 13.83
CA LYS A 232 -10.56 -7.23 13.43
C LYS A 232 -10.31 -7.04 11.93
N GLY A 233 -11.18 -7.52 11.05
CA GLY A 233 -10.96 -7.47 9.61
C GLY A 233 -10.86 -6.05 9.03
N LYS A 234 -11.45 -5.05 9.69
CA LYS A 234 -11.38 -3.63 9.27
C LYS A 234 -10.06 -2.98 9.71
N VAL A 235 -9.59 -3.32 10.91
CA VAL A 235 -8.31 -2.82 11.47
C VAL A 235 -7.10 -3.44 10.75
N GLU A 236 -7.16 -4.71 10.36
CA GLU A 236 -6.10 -5.36 9.59
C GLU A 236 -5.91 -4.72 8.21
N SER A 237 -6.99 -4.25 7.59
CA SER A 237 -6.92 -3.46 6.36
C SER A 237 -6.15 -2.14 6.56
N SER A 238 -6.37 -1.46 7.67
CA SER A 238 -5.68 -0.23 8.06
C SER A 238 -4.16 -0.43 8.18
N ASN A 239 -3.70 -1.54 8.77
CA ASN A 239 -2.28 -1.86 8.89
C ASN A 239 -1.56 -2.01 7.55
N ARG A 240 -2.26 -2.45 6.49
CA ARG A 240 -1.69 -2.51 5.13
C ARG A 240 -1.43 -1.12 4.54
N PHE A 241 -2.25 -0.13 4.88
CA PHE A 241 -2.02 1.25 4.45
C PHE A 241 -0.83 1.85 5.19
N LEU A 242 -0.71 1.61 6.49
CA LEU A 242 0.45 2.07 7.27
C LEU A 242 1.78 1.51 6.78
N SER A 243 1.80 0.31 6.19
CA SER A 243 3.05 -0.22 5.60
C SER A 243 3.59 0.63 4.45
N ARG A 244 2.76 1.52 3.86
CA ARG A 244 3.21 2.48 2.84
C ARG A 244 4.15 3.53 3.43
N LEU A 245 4.05 3.80 4.73
CA LEU A 245 4.92 4.75 5.41
C LEU A 245 6.40 4.32 5.35
N ALA A 246 6.68 3.01 5.30
CA ALA A 246 8.03 2.48 5.25
C ALA A 246 8.88 3.03 4.08
N VAL A 247 8.25 3.44 2.96
CA VAL A 247 9.00 4.00 1.81
C VAL A 247 9.54 5.40 2.06
N TYR A 248 9.08 6.07 3.11
CA TYR A 248 9.55 7.39 3.53
C TYR A 248 10.70 7.31 4.55
N GLU A 249 11.15 6.09 4.95
CA GLU A 249 12.32 5.91 5.82
C GLU A 249 13.54 6.59 5.22
N GLY A 250 14.17 7.51 6.00
CA GLY A 250 15.32 8.29 5.57
C GLY A 250 15.03 9.44 4.58
N ASP A 251 13.75 9.72 4.27
CA ASP A 251 13.39 10.72 3.25
C ASP A 251 12.52 11.88 3.76
N PHE A 252 12.20 11.92 5.03
CA PHE A 252 11.55 13.07 5.66
C PHE A 252 12.56 13.87 6.49
N ARG A 253 12.21 15.07 6.90
CA ARG A 253 13.02 15.91 7.76
C ARG A 253 12.21 16.38 8.96
N GLY A 254 12.70 16.02 10.13
CA GLY A 254 12.08 16.37 11.39
C GLY A 254 10.64 15.89 11.53
N GLU A 255 9.99 16.29 12.61
CA GLU A 255 8.61 15.86 12.91
C GLU A 255 7.59 16.36 11.89
N GLU A 256 7.73 17.58 11.37
CA GLU A 256 6.84 18.12 10.35
C GLU A 256 6.85 17.30 9.07
N GLY A 257 8.04 16.85 8.64
CA GLY A 257 8.21 15.96 7.51
C GLY A 257 7.54 14.60 7.73
N LEU A 258 7.66 14.05 8.94
CA LEU A 258 7.00 12.80 9.33
C LEU A 258 5.47 12.94 9.32
N VAL A 259 4.93 14.02 9.90
CA VAL A 259 3.49 14.34 9.88
C VAL A 259 2.98 14.44 8.44
N ALA A 260 3.72 15.13 7.56
CA ALA A 260 3.38 15.24 6.15
C ALA A 260 3.39 13.88 5.44
N ALA A 261 4.36 13.01 5.74
CA ALA A 261 4.42 11.66 5.18
C ALA A 261 3.21 10.80 5.63
N ILE A 262 2.82 10.88 6.91
CA ILE A 262 1.65 10.18 7.44
C ILE A 262 0.36 10.66 6.78
N ALA A 263 0.22 11.96 6.52
CA ALA A 263 -0.98 12.52 5.89
C ALA A 263 -1.15 12.11 4.41
N ARG A 264 -0.10 11.58 3.76
CA ARG A 264 -0.11 11.17 2.35
C ARG A 264 -0.51 9.72 2.11
N ILE A 265 -0.44 8.88 3.14
CA ILE A 265 -0.76 7.45 3.02
C ILE A 265 -2.23 7.18 3.24
#